data_c9484d3027b7add9e22e04e4aa0af787
#
_entry.id   c9484d3027b7add9e22e04e4aa0af787
#
_cell.length_a   1.000
_cell.length_b   1.000
_cell.length_c   1.000
_cell.angle_alpha   90.00
_cell.angle_beta   90.00
_cell.angle_gamma   90.00
#
_symmetry.space_group_name_H-M   'P 1'
#
loop_
_entity.id
_entity.type
_entity.pdbx_description
1 polymer ?
#
loop_
_entity_poly.entity_id
_entity_poly.type
_entity_poly.pdbx_seq_one_letter_code
_entity_poly.pdbx_strand_id
1 'polypeptide(L)'
;MASGVRAFVVDASVSAAWFLPDEATAETEAALQATATHDVWVPALWLLEIGNLLLSAQRRKRISAEKRRELAAAASALRIKVDREPVSIAALDEIAARHGLSAYDAAYLELALRRGLALATQDQALCAALAKAGVPMAAP
;
A
#
# COMPACT_ATOMS: atom_id res chain seq x y z
N MET A 1 -26.67 15.51 -1.90
CA MET A 1 -25.40 15.13 -2.42
C MET A 1 -25.01 13.73 -2.00
N ALA A 2 -24.75 12.90 -2.93
CA ALA A 2 -24.36 11.55 -2.60
C ALA A 2 -22.99 11.62 -1.91
N SER A 3 -22.91 11.11 -0.69
CA SER A 3 -21.64 10.87 -0.07
C SER A 3 -21.00 9.70 -0.79
N GLY A 4 -20.14 9.96 -1.77
CA GLY A 4 -19.32 8.92 -2.35
C GLY A 4 -18.53 8.24 -1.26
N VAL A 5 -18.33 6.92 -1.34
CA VAL A 5 -17.42 6.21 -0.45
C VAL A 5 -16.03 6.79 -0.68
N ARG A 6 -15.40 7.26 0.37
CA ARG A 6 -14.02 7.72 0.28
C ARG A 6 -13.12 6.53 -0.03
N ALA A 7 -12.19 6.74 -0.92
CA ALA A 7 -11.28 5.68 -1.36
C ALA A 7 -9.88 6.22 -1.54
N PHE A 8 -8.89 5.40 -1.27
CA PHE A 8 -7.49 5.73 -1.54
C PHE A 8 -6.67 4.45 -1.71
N VAL A 9 -5.49 4.60 -2.26
CA VAL A 9 -4.52 3.51 -2.39
C VAL A 9 -3.53 3.61 -1.22
N VAL A 10 -3.16 2.48 -0.64
CA VAL A 10 -2.12 2.42 0.38
C VAL A 10 -0.96 1.58 -0.15
N ASP A 11 0.27 2.03 0.07
CA ASP A 11 1.44 1.25 -0.31
C ASP A 11 1.96 0.39 0.85
N ALA A 12 2.97 -0.42 0.54
CA ALA A 12 3.56 -1.31 1.53
C ALA A 12 4.28 -0.55 2.65
N SER A 13 4.83 0.65 2.39
CA SER A 13 5.53 1.42 3.41
C SER A 13 4.61 1.86 4.55
N VAL A 14 3.37 2.22 4.23
CA VAL A 14 2.36 2.58 5.24
C VAL A 14 1.78 1.33 5.89
N SER A 15 1.36 0.35 5.10
CA SER A 15 0.70 -0.84 5.63
C SER A 15 1.63 -1.76 6.41
N ALA A 16 2.94 -1.76 6.13
CA ALA A 16 3.92 -2.50 6.92
C ALA A 16 3.85 -2.13 8.41
N ALA A 17 3.66 -0.86 8.71
CA ALA A 17 3.57 -0.37 10.08
C ALA A 17 2.34 -0.90 10.83
N TRP A 18 1.34 -1.38 10.12
CA TRP A 18 0.14 -1.99 10.74
C TRP A 18 0.47 -3.32 11.43
N PHE A 19 1.52 -3.99 10.98
CA PHE A 19 1.92 -5.32 11.47
C PHE A 19 3.18 -5.27 12.33
N LEU A 20 3.94 -4.18 12.28
CA LEU A 20 5.17 -3.98 13.03
C LEU A 20 5.00 -2.73 13.90
N PRO A 21 4.55 -2.88 15.17
CA PRO A 21 4.17 -1.74 16.01
C PRO A 21 5.28 -0.71 16.26
N ASP A 22 6.53 -1.11 16.21
CA ASP A 22 7.68 -0.22 16.37
C ASP A 22 7.86 0.75 15.20
N GLU A 23 7.17 0.51 14.06
CA GLU A 23 7.19 1.39 12.89
C GLU A 23 5.94 2.28 12.80
N ALA A 24 5.02 2.17 13.75
CA ALA A 24 3.76 2.90 13.72
C ALA A 24 3.97 4.40 13.88
N THR A 25 3.23 5.18 13.10
CA THR A 25 3.17 6.65 13.18
C THR A 25 1.69 7.06 13.24
N ALA A 26 1.44 8.34 13.53
CA ALA A 26 0.07 8.87 13.52
C ALA A 26 -0.59 8.67 12.15
N GLU A 27 0.17 8.87 11.08
CA GLU A 27 -0.30 8.72 9.70
C GLU A 27 -0.64 7.27 9.36
N THR A 28 0.21 6.32 9.76
CA THR A 28 -0.05 4.90 9.48
C THR A 28 -1.22 4.37 10.31
N GLU A 29 -1.38 4.83 11.54
CA GLU A 29 -2.53 4.48 12.37
C GLU A 29 -3.83 5.03 11.80
N ALA A 30 -3.82 6.27 11.32
CA ALA A 30 -4.99 6.87 10.68
C ALA A 30 -5.39 6.08 9.43
N ALA A 31 -4.42 5.64 8.62
CA ALA A 31 -4.68 4.81 7.45
C ALA A 31 -5.29 3.46 7.83
N LEU A 32 -4.80 2.83 8.89
CA LEU A 32 -5.36 1.57 9.38
C LEU A 32 -6.81 1.75 9.84
N GLN A 33 -7.08 2.79 10.62
CA GLN A 33 -8.45 3.08 11.08
C GLN A 33 -9.39 3.37 9.90
N ALA A 34 -8.87 4.01 8.86
CA ALA A 34 -9.65 4.33 7.67
C ALA A 34 -10.14 3.07 6.92
N THR A 35 -9.52 1.90 7.10
CA THR A 35 -9.99 0.65 6.48
C THR A 35 -11.41 0.28 6.90
N ALA A 36 -11.87 0.77 8.05
CA ALA A 36 -13.22 0.52 8.52
C ALA A 36 -14.29 1.35 7.79
N THR A 37 -13.92 2.51 7.24
CA THR A 37 -14.85 3.50 6.69
C THR A 37 -14.60 3.88 5.23
N HIS A 38 -13.41 3.58 4.71
CA HIS A 38 -13.00 3.91 3.35
C HIS A 38 -12.79 2.65 2.53
N ASP A 39 -12.86 2.77 1.22
CA ASP A 39 -12.38 1.72 0.32
C ASP A 39 -10.87 1.90 0.14
N VAL A 40 -10.11 1.02 0.76
CA VAL A 40 -8.65 1.05 0.69
C VAL A 40 -8.19 0.03 -0.33
N TRP A 41 -7.50 0.50 -1.36
CA TRP A 41 -7.09 -0.30 -2.50
C TRP A 41 -5.60 -0.60 -2.49
N VAL A 42 -5.26 -1.80 -2.95
CA VAL A 42 -3.88 -2.23 -3.16
C VAL A 42 -3.76 -3.00 -4.48
N PRO A 43 -2.61 -2.96 -5.16
CA PRO A 43 -2.37 -3.88 -6.26
C PRO A 43 -2.17 -5.31 -5.72
N ALA A 44 -2.32 -6.32 -6.58
CA ALA A 44 -2.13 -7.73 -6.19
C ALA A 44 -0.73 -7.99 -5.60
N LEU A 45 0.25 -7.23 -6.03
CA LEU A 45 1.62 -7.22 -5.50
C LEU A 45 1.67 -7.06 -3.98
N TRP A 46 0.75 -6.30 -3.40
CA TRP A 46 0.71 -6.03 -1.96
C TRP A 46 0.65 -7.32 -1.13
N LEU A 47 -0.08 -8.31 -1.61
CA LEU A 47 -0.18 -9.61 -0.92
C LEU A 47 1.18 -10.27 -0.75
N LEU A 48 2.01 -10.20 -1.80
CA LEU A 48 3.36 -10.76 -1.77
C LEU A 48 4.30 -9.93 -0.91
N GLU A 49 4.19 -8.61 -0.98
CA GLU A 49 5.04 -7.72 -0.20
C GLU A 49 4.78 -7.87 1.30
N ILE A 50 3.52 -7.91 1.71
CA ILE A 50 3.17 -8.13 3.13
C ILE A 50 3.59 -9.54 3.56
N GLY A 51 3.35 -10.56 2.73
CA GLY A 51 3.81 -11.91 3.02
C GLY A 51 5.32 -11.98 3.26
N ASN A 52 6.10 -11.35 2.40
CA ASN A 52 7.55 -11.32 2.54
C ASN A 52 8.01 -10.50 3.75
N LEU A 53 7.32 -9.41 4.07
CA LEU A 53 7.58 -8.63 5.28
C LEU A 53 7.51 -9.50 6.52
N LEU A 54 6.44 -10.27 6.65
CA LEU A 54 6.21 -11.14 7.82
C LEU A 54 7.23 -12.28 7.89
N LEU A 55 7.52 -12.92 6.76
CA LEU A 55 8.52 -13.99 6.70
C LEU A 55 9.91 -13.45 7.05
N SER A 56 10.26 -12.28 6.53
CA SER A 56 11.53 -11.63 6.82
C SER A 56 11.65 -11.27 8.30
N ALA A 57 10.58 -10.75 8.90
CA ALA A 57 10.56 -10.41 10.32
C ALA A 57 10.80 -11.64 11.19
N GLN A 58 10.23 -12.78 10.85
CA GLN A 58 10.50 -14.04 11.56
C GLN A 58 11.96 -14.49 11.37
N ARG A 59 12.45 -14.46 10.13
CA ARG A 59 13.83 -14.87 9.82
C ARG A 59 14.86 -14.02 10.55
N ARG A 60 14.56 -12.74 10.76
CA ARG A 60 15.40 -11.80 11.52
C ARG A 60 15.13 -11.84 13.01
N LYS A 61 14.33 -12.78 13.48
CA LYS A 61 13.98 -12.98 14.90
C LYS A 61 13.29 -11.78 15.55
N ARG A 62 12.60 -10.96 14.76
CA ARG A 62 11.80 -9.85 15.29
C ARG A 62 10.45 -10.34 15.83
N ILE A 63 9.93 -11.41 15.25
CA ILE A 63 8.68 -12.05 15.67
C ILE A 63 8.85 -13.58 15.66
N SER A 64 8.02 -14.26 16.43
CA SER A 64 7.98 -15.74 16.45
C SER A 64 7.19 -16.25 15.25
N ALA A 65 7.32 -17.55 14.95
CA ALA A 65 6.51 -18.21 13.93
C ALA A 65 5.01 -18.12 14.25
N GLU A 66 4.66 -18.24 15.55
CA GLU A 66 3.27 -18.11 15.99
C GLU A 66 2.74 -16.70 15.73
N LYS A 67 3.52 -15.67 16.09
CA LYS A 67 3.14 -14.28 15.86
C LYS A 67 3.01 -13.99 14.36
N ARG A 68 3.94 -14.52 13.55
CA ARG A 68 3.85 -14.39 12.10
C ARG A 68 2.53 -14.93 11.56
N ARG A 69 2.11 -16.13 12.01
CA ARG A 69 0.85 -16.72 11.56
C ARG A 69 -0.36 -15.89 11.99
N GLU A 70 -0.34 -15.36 13.22
CA GLU A 70 -1.39 -14.45 13.69
C GLU A 70 -1.50 -13.21 12.84
N LEU A 71 -0.37 -12.59 12.51
CA LEU A 71 -0.35 -11.38 11.68
C LEU A 71 -0.78 -11.65 10.25
N ALA A 72 -0.40 -12.80 9.67
CA ALA A 72 -0.86 -13.19 8.34
C ALA A 72 -2.38 -13.37 8.31
N ALA A 73 -2.94 -13.99 9.34
CA ALA A 73 -4.40 -14.13 9.48
C ALA A 73 -5.09 -12.77 9.62
N ALA A 74 -4.52 -11.88 10.43
CA ALA A 74 -5.05 -10.53 10.63
C ALA A 74 -5.02 -9.73 9.32
N ALA A 75 -3.92 -9.82 8.57
CA ALA A 75 -3.79 -9.16 7.27
C ALA A 75 -4.85 -9.66 6.28
N SER A 76 -5.09 -10.98 6.26
CA SER A 76 -6.10 -11.60 5.39
C SER A 76 -7.53 -11.19 5.76
N ALA A 77 -7.76 -10.82 7.01
CA ALA A 77 -9.08 -10.41 7.51
C ALA A 77 -9.35 -8.91 7.35
N LEU A 78 -8.34 -8.12 7.00
CA LEU A 78 -8.54 -6.68 6.78
C LEU A 78 -9.48 -6.42 5.61
N ARG A 79 -10.29 -5.37 5.75
CA ARG A 79 -11.18 -4.92 4.69
C ARG A 79 -10.38 -4.11 3.67
N ILE A 80 -9.61 -4.82 2.85
CA ILE A 80 -8.77 -4.25 1.80
C ILE A 80 -9.30 -4.72 0.44
N LYS A 81 -9.37 -3.80 -0.51
CA LYS A 81 -9.75 -4.11 -1.89
C LYS A 81 -8.50 -4.33 -2.72
N VAL A 82 -8.38 -5.53 -3.26
CA VAL A 82 -7.25 -5.89 -4.13
C VAL A 82 -7.65 -5.65 -5.58
N ASP A 83 -6.89 -4.80 -6.26
CA ASP A 83 -7.08 -4.56 -7.69
C ASP A 83 -6.48 -5.73 -8.47
N ARG A 84 -7.31 -6.40 -9.25
CA ARG A 84 -6.90 -7.57 -10.04
C ARG A 84 -6.94 -7.32 -11.54
N GLU A 85 -7.07 -6.07 -11.94
CA GLU A 85 -7.02 -5.71 -13.36
C GLU A 85 -5.64 -6.02 -13.93
N PRO A 86 -5.57 -6.61 -15.13
CA PRO A 86 -4.27 -6.87 -15.74
C PRO A 86 -3.55 -5.56 -16.08
N VAL A 87 -2.28 -5.49 -15.74
CA VAL A 87 -1.43 -4.35 -16.04
C VAL A 87 -0.26 -4.83 -16.88
N SER A 88 0.02 -4.14 -17.98
CA SER A 88 1.10 -4.55 -18.86
C SER A 88 2.46 -4.14 -18.33
N ILE A 89 3.48 -4.91 -18.69
CA ILE A 89 4.87 -4.58 -18.37
C ILE A 89 5.22 -3.21 -18.99
N ALA A 90 4.75 -2.94 -20.20
CA ALA A 90 5.04 -1.68 -20.88
C ALA A 90 4.48 -0.47 -20.13
N ALA A 91 3.28 -0.57 -19.55
CA ALA A 91 2.68 0.51 -18.78
C ALA A 91 3.47 0.77 -17.49
N LEU A 92 3.87 -0.28 -16.78
CA LEU A 92 4.69 -0.16 -15.57
C LEU A 92 6.07 0.39 -15.89
N ASP A 93 6.70 -0.07 -16.98
CA ASP A 93 8.00 0.41 -17.42
C ASP A 93 7.98 1.91 -17.69
N GLU A 94 6.97 2.40 -18.40
CA GLU A 94 6.83 3.81 -18.70
C GLU A 94 6.70 4.67 -17.44
N ILE A 95 5.87 4.26 -16.51
CA ILE A 95 5.67 4.98 -15.23
C ILE A 95 6.95 4.93 -14.39
N ALA A 96 7.57 3.77 -14.27
CA ALA A 96 8.79 3.59 -13.49
C ALA A 96 9.93 4.45 -14.07
N ALA A 97 10.14 4.42 -15.38
CA ALA A 97 11.19 5.19 -16.03
C ALA A 97 10.97 6.70 -15.91
N ARG A 98 9.73 7.15 -16.09
CA ARG A 98 9.38 8.57 -16.02
C ARG A 98 9.59 9.15 -14.63
N HIS A 99 9.32 8.39 -13.58
CA HIS A 99 9.33 8.86 -12.20
C HIS A 99 10.50 8.34 -11.36
N GLY A 100 11.42 7.61 -11.96
CA GLY A 100 12.57 7.06 -11.25
C GLY A 100 12.18 6.04 -10.18
N LEU A 101 11.15 5.25 -10.43
CA LEU A 101 10.63 4.27 -9.50
C LEU A 101 11.03 2.85 -9.90
N SER A 102 11.01 1.93 -8.93
CA SER A 102 10.98 0.50 -9.23
C SER A 102 9.65 0.13 -9.89
N ALA A 103 9.58 -1.01 -10.55
CA ALA A 103 8.31 -1.52 -11.07
C ALA A 103 7.30 -1.78 -9.95
N TYR A 104 7.79 -2.15 -8.76
CA TYR A 104 6.94 -2.38 -7.58
C TYR A 104 6.25 -1.09 -7.15
N ASP A 105 6.99 0.01 -6.97
CA ASP A 105 6.42 1.31 -6.61
C ASP A 105 5.55 1.85 -7.74
N ALA A 106 5.95 1.64 -8.99
CA ALA A 106 5.17 2.03 -10.16
C ALA A 106 3.78 1.36 -10.17
N ALA A 107 3.66 0.14 -9.65
CA ALA A 107 2.37 -0.56 -9.59
C ALA A 107 1.36 0.19 -8.70
N TYR A 108 1.81 0.77 -7.60
CA TYR A 108 0.96 1.59 -6.74
C TYR A 108 0.55 2.89 -7.41
N LEU A 109 1.48 3.56 -8.06
CA LEU A 109 1.19 4.81 -8.78
C LEU A 109 0.25 4.55 -9.96
N GLU A 110 0.46 3.47 -10.70
CA GLU A 110 -0.40 3.08 -11.81
C GLU A 110 -1.85 2.88 -11.33
N LEU A 111 -2.02 2.17 -10.21
CA LEU A 111 -3.34 1.92 -9.64
C LEU A 111 -4.02 3.23 -9.26
N ALA A 112 -3.30 4.14 -8.59
CA ALA A 112 -3.84 5.44 -8.19
C ALA A 112 -4.25 6.27 -9.41
N LEU A 113 -3.42 6.32 -10.44
CA LEU A 113 -3.71 7.05 -11.67
C LEU A 113 -4.93 6.48 -12.39
N ARG A 114 -4.97 5.18 -12.55
CA ARG A 114 -6.04 4.49 -13.30
C ARG A 114 -7.40 4.63 -12.61
N ARG A 115 -7.43 4.58 -11.29
CA ARG A 115 -8.67 4.71 -10.53
C ARG A 115 -8.98 6.14 -10.10
N GLY A 116 -8.07 7.08 -10.35
CA GLY A 116 -8.27 8.48 -9.95
C GLY A 116 -8.31 8.67 -8.45
N LEU A 117 -7.44 7.98 -7.71
CA LEU A 117 -7.42 7.97 -6.25
C LEU A 117 -6.14 8.62 -5.71
N ALA A 118 -6.22 9.14 -4.49
CA ALA A 118 -5.05 9.53 -3.71
C ALA A 118 -4.26 8.29 -3.29
N LEU A 119 -3.00 8.48 -2.93
CA LEU A 119 -2.11 7.41 -2.48
C LEU A 119 -1.47 7.78 -1.15
N ALA A 120 -1.53 6.88 -0.19
CA ALA A 120 -0.84 7.02 1.10
C ALA A 120 0.49 6.28 1.03
N THR A 121 1.59 6.99 1.21
CA THR A 121 2.94 6.44 1.20
C THR A 121 3.85 7.20 2.14
N GLN A 122 4.88 6.54 2.66
CA GLN A 122 6.00 7.14 3.40
C GLN A 122 7.30 7.07 2.60
N ASP A 123 7.29 6.47 1.43
CA ASP A 123 8.46 6.35 0.57
C ASP A 123 8.75 7.69 -0.11
N GLN A 124 9.98 8.19 0.03
CA GLN A 124 10.37 9.51 -0.51
C GLN A 124 10.27 9.58 -2.03
N ALA A 125 10.72 8.54 -2.72
CA ALA A 125 10.69 8.50 -4.18
C ALA A 125 9.24 8.51 -4.69
N LEU A 126 8.38 7.76 -4.02
CA LEU A 126 6.96 7.71 -4.38
C LEU A 126 6.25 9.03 -4.05
N CYS A 127 6.57 9.66 -2.91
CA CYS A 127 6.06 11.00 -2.59
C CYS A 127 6.40 12.01 -3.69
N ALA A 128 7.64 12.03 -4.16
CA ALA A 128 8.08 12.93 -5.23
C ALA A 128 7.34 12.62 -6.54
N ALA A 129 7.13 11.34 -6.84
CA ALA A 129 6.41 10.92 -8.02
C ALA A 129 4.93 11.34 -7.99
N LEU A 130 4.28 11.29 -6.83
CA LEU A 130 2.89 11.75 -6.66
C LEU A 130 2.74 13.21 -7.06
N ALA A 131 3.61 14.07 -6.55
CA ALA A 131 3.58 15.50 -6.85
C ALA A 131 3.75 15.75 -8.35
N LYS A 132 4.70 15.07 -8.98
CA LYS A 132 4.96 15.18 -10.42
C LYS A 132 3.82 14.63 -11.27
N ALA A 133 3.18 13.56 -10.84
CA ALA A 133 2.09 12.91 -11.57
C ALA A 133 0.72 13.55 -11.32
N GLY A 134 0.62 14.50 -10.39
CA GLY A 134 -0.65 15.12 -10.03
C GLY A 134 -1.58 14.22 -9.22
N VAL A 135 -1.02 13.26 -8.49
CA VAL A 135 -1.78 12.37 -7.62
C VAL A 135 -1.73 12.92 -6.19
N PRO A 136 -2.89 13.16 -5.54
CA PRO A 136 -2.90 13.66 -4.18
C PRO A 136 -2.32 12.65 -3.18
N MET A 137 -1.64 13.16 -2.15
CA MET A 137 -1.28 12.34 -0.99
C MET A 137 -2.56 12.08 -0.17
N ALA A 138 -2.83 10.82 0.13
CA ALA A 138 -3.94 10.49 1.01
C ALA A 138 -3.59 10.84 2.46
N ALA A 139 -4.49 11.54 3.14
CA ALA A 139 -4.37 11.92 4.54
C ALA A 139 -5.68 11.60 5.26
N PRO A 140 -5.96 10.32 5.44
CA PRO A 140 -7.23 9.89 6.04
C PRO A 140 -7.35 10.25 7.51
#